data_58699a2b2591db0d2d29dc856eff2f0d
#
_entry.id   58699a2b2591db0d2d29dc856eff2f0d
#
_cell.length_a   1.000
_cell.length_b   1.000
_cell.length_c   1.000
_cell.angle_alpha   90.00
_cell.angle_beta   90.00
_cell.angle_gamma   90.00
#
_symmetry.space_group_name_H-M   'P 1'
#
loop_
_entity.id
_entity.type
_entity.pdbx_description
1 polymer ?
#
loop_
_entity_poly.entity_id
_entity_poly.type
_entity_poly.pdbx_seq_one_letter_code
_entity_poly.pdbx_strand_id
1 'polypeptide(L)'
;MSASSSNTPVSMKMSTVEFIAFCAMLSATVAFSIDSMLPGLPEIAAELSADNPNKVQLVLTSFVLGMGLGTFLVGPLSDSFGRRTVMMIGATLFCVGAFIAWRASSLEILLAARVLQGLGAAGPRIVSMAVIRDLYSG
;
A
#
# COMPACT_ATOMS: atom_id res chain seq x y z
N MET A 1 45.73 5.33 27.86
CA MET A 1 44.30 5.60 28.20
C MET A 1 43.52 5.74 26.94
N SER A 2 42.94 4.64 26.49
CA SER A 2 42.16 4.58 25.23
C SER A 2 40.70 4.79 25.58
N ALA A 3 40.14 5.93 25.17
CA ALA A 3 38.72 6.16 25.20
C ALA A 3 38.12 5.44 23.94
N SER A 4 37.60 4.25 24.13
CA SER A 4 36.79 3.60 23.11
C SER A 4 35.45 4.30 23.06
N SER A 5 35.28 5.18 22.09
CA SER A 5 33.97 5.70 21.72
C SER A 5 33.16 4.55 21.12
N SER A 6 32.30 3.94 21.93
CA SER A 6 31.30 3.02 21.49
C SER A 6 30.24 3.80 20.66
N ASN A 7 30.47 3.95 19.38
CA ASN A 7 29.44 4.31 18.44
C ASN A 7 28.44 3.15 18.34
N THR A 8 27.56 3.05 19.32
CA THR A 8 26.34 2.25 19.16
C THR A 8 25.46 2.98 18.14
N PRO A 9 25.16 2.36 16.98
CA PRO A 9 24.16 2.94 16.10
C PRO A 9 22.87 3.07 16.90
N VAL A 10 22.31 4.28 16.92
CA VAL A 10 20.98 4.53 17.49
C VAL A 10 20.00 3.71 16.66
N SER A 11 19.79 2.48 17.05
CA SER A 11 18.70 1.66 16.59
C SER A 11 17.42 2.32 17.12
N MET A 12 16.79 3.13 16.31
CA MET A 12 15.42 3.60 16.58
C MET A 12 14.51 2.38 16.53
N LYS A 13 14.45 1.66 17.64
CA LYS A 13 13.43 0.63 17.85
C LYS A 13 12.11 1.37 18.02
N MET A 14 11.32 1.41 16.97
CA MET A 14 9.93 1.83 17.10
C MET A 14 9.28 0.99 18.20
N SER A 15 8.61 1.66 19.13
CA SER A 15 7.76 1.02 20.12
C SER A 15 6.70 0.17 19.41
N THR A 16 6.28 -0.93 20.02
CA THR A 16 5.19 -1.77 19.49
C THR A 16 3.93 -0.95 19.23
N VAL A 17 3.64 0.02 20.10
CA VAL A 17 2.48 0.91 19.95
C VAL A 17 2.63 1.82 18.71
N GLU A 18 3.81 2.39 18.49
CA GLU A 18 4.10 3.22 17.31
C GLU A 18 3.97 2.40 16.01
N PHE A 19 4.44 1.17 16.03
CA PHE A 19 4.32 0.27 14.88
C PHE A 19 2.87 -0.09 14.58
N ILE A 20 2.07 -0.41 15.60
CA ILE A 20 0.63 -0.68 15.45
C ILE A 20 -0.10 0.55 14.94
N ALA A 21 0.20 1.73 15.48
CA ALA A 21 -0.40 2.99 15.03
C ALA A 21 -0.05 3.28 13.55
N PHE A 22 1.18 3.02 13.15
CA PHE A 22 1.62 3.17 11.76
C PHE A 22 0.88 2.21 10.82
N CYS A 23 0.75 0.94 11.19
CA CYS A 23 -0.03 -0.06 10.44
C CYS A 23 -1.49 0.35 10.32
N ALA A 24 -2.11 0.82 11.39
CA ALA A 24 -3.49 1.26 11.41
C ALA A 24 -3.70 2.47 10.49
N MET A 25 -2.77 3.43 10.52
CA MET A 25 -2.83 4.62 9.67
C MET A 25 -2.69 4.27 8.18
N LEU A 26 -1.78 3.36 7.83
CA LEU A 26 -1.64 2.87 6.46
C LEU A 26 -2.89 2.13 5.99
N SER A 27 -3.47 1.30 6.85
CA SER A 27 -4.71 0.57 6.52
C SER A 27 -5.89 1.52 6.32
N ALA A 28 -6.01 2.55 7.17
CA ALA A 28 -7.01 3.59 7.02
C ALA A 28 -6.84 4.40 5.72
N THR A 29 -5.60 4.70 5.34
CA THR A 29 -5.29 5.38 4.07
C THR A 29 -5.72 4.56 2.86
N VAL A 30 -5.51 3.25 2.89
CA VAL A 30 -5.96 2.33 1.84
C VAL A 30 -7.48 2.32 1.73
N ALA A 31 -8.19 2.17 2.86
CA ALA A 31 -9.65 2.20 2.89
C ALA A 31 -10.18 3.53 2.36
N PHE A 32 -9.63 4.63 2.83
CA PHE A 32 -10.00 5.97 2.36
C PHE A 32 -9.76 6.16 0.86
N SER A 33 -8.68 5.61 0.33
CA SER A 33 -8.37 5.68 -1.12
C SER A 33 -9.43 4.97 -1.97
N ILE A 34 -10.00 3.87 -1.48
CA ILE A 34 -11.11 3.17 -2.15
C ILE A 34 -12.39 4.00 -2.06
N ASP A 35 -12.75 4.43 -0.87
CA ASP A 35 -14.01 5.14 -0.62
C ASP A 35 -14.05 6.51 -1.31
N SER A 36 -12.95 7.24 -1.31
CA SER A 36 -12.87 8.57 -1.95
C SER A 36 -12.96 8.51 -3.47
N MET A 37 -12.68 7.35 -4.04
CA MET A 37 -12.74 7.16 -5.49
C MET A 37 -14.17 6.97 -6.00
N LEU A 38 -15.05 6.39 -5.21
CA LEU A 38 -16.42 6.09 -5.63
C LEU A 38 -17.18 7.31 -6.15
N PRO A 39 -17.19 8.47 -5.47
CA PRO A 39 -17.83 9.66 -5.99
C PRO A 39 -17.15 10.26 -7.24
N GLY A 40 -15.86 10.00 -7.45
CA GLY A 40 -15.10 10.46 -8.62
C GLY A 40 -15.28 9.59 -9.88
N LEU A 41 -15.84 8.39 -9.75
CA LEU A 41 -16.02 7.48 -10.90
C LEU A 41 -16.80 8.09 -12.07
N PRO A 42 -17.91 8.84 -11.87
CA PRO A 42 -18.63 9.47 -12.97
C PRO A 42 -17.79 10.50 -13.74
N GLU A 43 -16.97 11.28 -13.05
CA GLU A 43 -16.08 12.26 -13.67
C GLU A 43 -14.97 11.58 -14.47
N ILE A 44 -14.37 10.52 -13.92
CA ILE A 44 -13.38 9.71 -14.61
C ILE A 44 -14.00 9.06 -15.86
N ALA A 45 -15.24 8.60 -15.79
CA ALA A 45 -15.95 8.05 -16.92
C ALA A 45 -16.15 9.08 -18.03
N ALA A 46 -16.51 10.31 -17.67
CA ALA A 46 -16.72 11.39 -18.63
C ALA A 46 -15.41 11.82 -19.32
N GLU A 47 -14.31 11.87 -18.59
CA GLU A 47 -13.02 12.35 -19.10
C GLU A 47 -12.23 11.27 -19.85
N LEU A 48 -12.17 10.06 -19.33
CA LEU A 48 -11.26 9.02 -19.80
C LEU A 48 -11.96 7.85 -20.50
N SER A 49 -13.27 7.74 -20.43
CA SER A 49 -14.04 6.61 -20.95
C SER A 49 -15.41 7.02 -21.48
N ALA A 50 -15.50 8.16 -22.20
CA ALA A 50 -16.74 8.69 -22.74
C ALA A 50 -17.48 7.70 -23.66
N ASP A 51 -16.73 6.86 -24.39
CA ASP A 51 -17.28 5.86 -25.31
C ASP A 51 -17.94 4.66 -24.59
N ASN A 52 -17.49 4.34 -23.40
CA ASN A 52 -18.01 3.21 -22.62
C ASN A 52 -17.87 3.45 -21.12
N PRO A 53 -18.88 4.04 -20.46
CA PRO A 53 -18.86 4.35 -19.03
C PRO A 53 -18.64 3.14 -18.12
N ASN A 54 -18.98 1.93 -18.58
CA ASN A 54 -18.79 0.71 -17.81
C ASN A 54 -17.31 0.34 -17.60
N LYS A 55 -16.42 0.80 -18.48
CA LYS A 55 -14.97 0.56 -18.33
C LYS A 55 -14.39 1.23 -17.08
N VAL A 56 -15.04 2.25 -16.55
CA VAL A 56 -14.57 2.92 -15.34
C VAL A 56 -14.58 2.02 -14.11
N GLN A 57 -15.46 1.02 -14.08
CA GLN A 57 -15.48 0.02 -13.00
C GLN A 57 -14.18 -0.81 -12.96
N LEU A 58 -13.49 -0.93 -14.10
CA LEU A 58 -12.18 -1.59 -14.15
C LEU A 58 -11.13 -0.90 -13.27
N VAL A 59 -11.31 0.36 -12.98
CA VAL A 59 -10.38 1.12 -12.10
C VAL A 59 -10.39 0.52 -10.69
N LEU A 60 -11.58 0.25 -10.15
CA LEU A 60 -11.71 -0.42 -8.86
C LEU A 60 -11.24 -1.88 -8.92
N THR A 61 -11.63 -2.59 -9.97
CA THR A 61 -11.23 -3.98 -10.20
C THR A 61 -9.71 -4.12 -10.31
N SER A 62 -9.05 -3.21 -11.01
CA SER A 62 -7.58 -3.19 -11.14
C SER A 62 -6.88 -2.98 -9.78
N PHE A 63 -7.42 -2.12 -8.93
CA PHE A 63 -6.90 -1.93 -7.58
C PHE A 63 -7.01 -3.21 -6.75
N VAL A 64 -8.18 -3.85 -6.75
CA VAL A 64 -8.42 -5.10 -6.03
C VAL A 64 -7.56 -6.24 -6.59
N LEU A 65 -7.41 -6.32 -7.91
CA LEU A 65 -6.51 -7.28 -8.56
C LEU A 65 -5.06 -7.08 -8.10
N GLY A 66 -4.58 -5.85 -8.11
CA GLY A 66 -3.24 -5.50 -7.61
C GLY A 66 -3.05 -5.90 -6.15
N MET A 67 -4.05 -5.64 -5.31
CA MET A 67 -4.02 -6.03 -3.90
C MET A 67 -4.02 -7.56 -3.72
N GLY A 68 -4.79 -8.28 -4.52
CA GLY A 68 -4.79 -9.75 -4.54
C GLY A 68 -3.42 -10.33 -4.93
N LEU A 69 -2.85 -9.88 -6.04
CA LEU A 69 -1.51 -10.27 -6.48
C LEU A 69 -0.45 -9.92 -5.44
N GLY A 70 -0.53 -8.73 -4.85
CA GLY A 70 0.36 -8.28 -3.79
C GLY A 70 0.30 -9.20 -2.57
N THR A 71 -0.87 -9.70 -2.23
CA THR A 71 -1.06 -10.63 -1.10
C THR A 71 -0.24 -11.91 -1.27
N PHE A 72 -0.20 -12.46 -2.48
CA PHE A 72 0.63 -13.64 -2.79
C PHE A 72 2.13 -13.35 -2.72
N LEU A 73 2.55 -12.16 -3.12
CA LEU A 73 3.97 -11.78 -3.15
C LEU A 73 4.47 -11.34 -1.78
N VAL A 74 3.66 -10.61 -1.03
CA VAL A 74 4.06 -10.01 0.26
C VAL A 74 4.32 -11.08 1.33
N GLY A 75 3.58 -12.18 1.33
CA GLY A 75 3.80 -13.30 2.27
C GLY A 75 5.25 -13.77 2.27
N PRO A 76 5.73 -14.38 1.18
CA PRO A 76 7.11 -14.86 1.06
C PRO A 76 8.16 -13.74 1.18
N LEU A 77 7.89 -12.56 0.64
CA LEU A 77 8.80 -11.41 0.74
C LEU A 77 8.95 -10.91 2.17
N SER A 78 7.88 -10.89 2.93
CA SER A 78 7.91 -10.50 4.34
C SER A 78 8.75 -11.46 5.18
N ASP A 79 8.72 -12.74 4.87
CA ASP A 79 9.53 -13.76 5.55
C ASP A 79 11.02 -13.65 5.19
N SER A 80 11.33 -13.26 3.94
CA SER A 80 12.71 -13.16 3.44
C SER A 80 13.38 -11.84 3.78
N PHE A 81 12.71 -10.70 3.61
CA PHE A 81 13.27 -9.34 3.76
C PHE A 81 12.91 -8.66 5.08
N GLY A 82 12.01 -9.25 5.85
CA GLY A 82 11.50 -8.68 7.09
C GLY A 82 10.28 -7.77 6.87
N ARG A 83 9.44 -7.71 7.90
CA ARG A 83 8.15 -7.01 7.87
C ARG A 83 8.28 -5.51 7.60
N ARG A 84 9.26 -4.87 8.25
CA ARG A 84 9.47 -3.43 8.12
C ARG A 84 9.87 -3.03 6.69
N THR A 85 10.79 -3.77 6.08
CA THR A 85 11.25 -3.50 4.72
C THR A 85 10.11 -3.64 3.72
N VAL A 86 9.31 -4.69 3.82
CA VAL A 86 8.16 -4.94 2.95
C VAL A 86 7.08 -3.86 3.11
N MET A 87 6.85 -3.38 4.34
CA MET A 87 5.93 -2.25 4.57
C MET A 87 6.41 -0.97 3.91
N MET A 88 7.69 -0.65 4.01
CA MET A 88 8.26 0.55 3.40
C MET A 88 8.19 0.49 1.89
N ILE A 89 8.50 -0.66 1.30
CA ILE A 89 8.36 -0.89 -0.15
C ILE A 89 6.89 -0.75 -0.56
N GLY A 90 5.97 -1.36 0.17
CA GLY A 90 4.54 -1.28 -0.09
C GLY A 90 4.01 0.16 -0.03
N ALA A 91 4.39 0.92 0.99
CA ALA A 91 4.03 2.33 1.13
C ALA A 91 4.58 3.17 -0.03
N THR A 92 5.82 2.93 -0.44
CA THR A 92 6.45 3.62 -1.57
C THR A 92 5.72 3.31 -2.88
N LEU A 93 5.41 2.04 -3.15
CA LEU A 93 4.63 1.64 -4.33
C LEU A 93 3.24 2.26 -4.33
N PHE A 94 2.58 2.32 -3.19
CA PHE A 94 1.28 2.97 -3.05
C PHE A 94 1.36 4.47 -3.42
N CYS A 95 2.34 5.18 -2.89
CA CYS A 95 2.54 6.60 -3.18
C CYS A 95 2.89 6.85 -4.65
N VAL A 96 3.76 6.03 -5.23
CA VAL A 96 4.14 6.12 -6.65
C VAL A 96 2.92 5.85 -7.54
N GLY A 97 2.14 4.81 -7.23
CA GLY A 97 0.89 4.52 -7.93
C GLY A 97 -0.12 5.67 -7.84
N ALA A 98 -0.27 6.28 -6.67
CA ALA A 98 -1.14 7.43 -6.47
C ALA A 98 -0.67 8.65 -7.30
N PHE A 99 0.62 8.90 -7.36
CA PHE A 99 1.19 9.99 -8.15
C PHE A 99 0.97 9.77 -9.65
N ILE A 100 1.20 8.56 -10.15
CA ILE A 100 0.95 8.21 -11.55
C ILE A 100 -0.56 8.33 -11.86
N ALA A 101 -1.43 7.88 -10.97
CA ALA A 101 -2.88 8.00 -11.12
C ALA A 101 -3.33 9.47 -11.21
N TRP A 102 -2.72 10.34 -10.40
CA TRP A 102 -3.00 11.78 -10.46
C TRP A 102 -2.60 12.41 -11.80
N ARG A 103 -1.52 11.93 -12.40
CA ARG A 103 -1.01 12.41 -13.69
C ARG A 103 -1.57 11.65 -14.90
N ALA A 104 -2.45 10.68 -14.67
CA ALA A 104 -2.99 9.85 -15.74
C ALA A 104 -3.79 10.66 -16.75
N SER A 105 -3.41 10.58 -18.02
CA SER A 105 -4.10 11.20 -19.15
C SER A 105 -4.96 10.22 -19.96
N SER A 106 -4.88 8.94 -19.65
CA SER A 106 -5.68 7.89 -20.29
C SER A 106 -6.16 6.87 -19.26
N LEU A 107 -7.24 6.16 -19.62
CA LEU A 107 -7.78 5.10 -18.76
C LEU A 107 -6.76 3.97 -18.52
N GLU A 108 -6.00 3.60 -19.55
CA GLU A 108 -4.98 2.54 -19.45
C GLU A 108 -3.89 2.86 -18.44
N ILE A 109 -3.38 4.09 -18.44
CA ILE A 109 -2.39 4.57 -17.46
C ILE A 109 -2.99 4.57 -16.07
N LEU A 110 -4.24 4.99 -15.92
CA LEU A 110 -4.95 4.98 -14.64
C LEU A 110 -5.12 3.54 -14.11
N LEU A 111 -5.50 2.59 -14.97
CA LEU A 111 -5.62 1.18 -14.59
C LEU A 111 -4.29 0.58 -14.13
N ALA A 112 -3.21 0.84 -14.86
CA ALA A 112 -1.86 0.40 -14.48
C ALA A 112 -1.41 1.00 -13.14
N ALA A 113 -1.66 2.29 -12.93
CA ALA A 113 -1.38 2.98 -11.67
C ALA A 113 -2.18 2.37 -10.50
N ARG A 114 -3.41 1.97 -10.73
CA ARG A 114 -4.26 1.32 -9.73
C ARG A 114 -3.77 -0.08 -9.36
N VAL A 115 -3.33 -0.87 -10.33
CA VAL A 115 -2.69 -2.17 -10.05
C VAL A 115 -1.45 -1.98 -9.18
N LEU A 116 -0.59 -1.04 -9.52
CA LEU A 116 0.61 -0.72 -8.75
C LEU A 116 0.28 -0.25 -7.32
N GLN A 117 -0.72 0.60 -7.19
CA GLN A 117 -1.22 1.10 -5.91
C GLN A 117 -1.81 -0.04 -5.06
N GLY A 118 -2.53 -0.97 -5.68
CA GLY A 118 -3.05 -2.17 -5.03
C GLY A 118 -1.96 -3.09 -4.53
N LEU A 119 -0.91 -3.33 -5.31
CA LEU A 119 0.28 -4.08 -4.89
C LEU A 119 0.91 -3.46 -3.63
N GLY A 120 1.05 -2.15 -3.60
CA GLY A 120 1.55 -1.43 -2.44
C GLY A 120 0.66 -1.53 -1.21
N ALA A 121 -0.65 -1.56 -1.40
CA ALA A 121 -1.64 -1.67 -0.33
C ALA A 121 -1.64 -3.04 0.38
N ALA A 122 -1.19 -4.10 -0.28
CA ALA A 122 -1.14 -5.45 0.28
C ALA A 122 -0.15 -5.57 1.45
N GLY A 123 0.98 -4.87 1.40
CA GLY A 123 2.00 -4.90 2.43
C GLY A 123 1.50 -4.56 3.83
N PRO A 124 0.97 -3.36 4.06
CA PRO A 124 0.44 -2.94 5.35
C PRO A 124 -0.64 -3.86 5.89
N ARG A 125 -1.53 -4.33 5.02
CA ARG A 125 -2.63 -5.21 5.40
C ARG A 125 -2.14 -6.54 5.96
N ILE A 126 -1.21 -7.20 5.27
CA ILE A 126 -0.70 -8.52 5.68
C ILE A 126 0.14 -8.39 6.95
N VAL A 127 0.98 -7.36 7.02
CA VAL A 127 1.82 -7.13 8.20
C VAL A 127 0.96 -6.81 9.43
N SER A 128 -0.08 -6.00 9.28
CA SER A 128 -1.02 -5.72 10.37
C SER A 128 -1.69 -6.99 10.89
N MET A 129 -2.16 -7.86 10.00
CA MET A 129 -2.75 -9.14 10.37
C MET A 129 -1.75 -10.05 11.09
N ALA A 130 -0.50 -10.12 10.62
CA ALA A 130 0.55 -10.91 11.23
C ALA A 130 0.90 -10.41 12.63
N VAL A 131 0.99 -9.10 12.83
CA VAL A 131 1.26 -8.48 14.15
C VAL A 131 0.13 -8.77 15.13
N ILE A 132 -1.11 -8.62 14.70
CA ILE A 132 -2.28 -8.93 15.54
C ILE A 132 -2.25 -10.39 15.96
N ARG A 133 -2.00 -11.30 15.02
CA ARG A 133 -1.89 -12.74 15.33
C ARG A 133 -0.79 -13.04 16.33
N ASP A 134 0.39 -12.44 16.17
CA ASP A 134 1.53 -12.65 17.06
C ASP A 134 1.26 -12.10 18.48
N LEU A 135 0.51 -11.02 18.60
CA LEU A 135 0.10 -10.46 19.89
C LEU A 135 -0.93 -11.32 20.62
N TYR A 136 -1.81 -12.03 19.88
CA TYR A 136 -2.85 -12.88 20.48
C TYR A 136 -2.42 -14.33 20.68
N SER A 137 -1.35 -14.79 20.04
CA SER A 137 -0.83 -16.15 20.19
C SER A 137 0.33 -16.27 21.18
N GLY A 138 0.75 -15.18 21.75
CA GLY A 138 1.74 -15.13 22.83
C GLY A 138 1.10 -15.05 24.17
#